data_a195c8d390ba6ab3bd03fdebc39e72e8
#
_entry.id   a195c8d390ba6ab3bd03fdebc39e72e8
#
_cell.length_a   1.000
_cell.length_b   1.000
_cell.length_c   1.000
_cell.angle_alpha   90.00
_cell.angle_beta   90.00
_cell.angle_gamma   90.00
#
_symmetry.space_group_name_H-M   'P 1'
#
loop_
_entity.id
_entity.type
_entity.pdbx_description
1 polymer ?
#
loop_
_entity_poly.entity_id
_entity_poly.type
_entity_poly.pdbx_seq_one_letter_code
_entity_poly.pdbx_strand_id
1 'polypeptide(L)'
;MKAKNKILGPRALKKFVEEARREGRKIVFTNGCFDILHAGHVSVLEFARSKGDVLVVGLNSDASVRRLKGPTRPVNCQADRALV
;
A
#
# COMPACT_ATOMS: atom_id res chain seq x y z
N MET A 1 -6.07 8.45 -14.15
CA MET A 1 -4.73 8.07 -13.66
C MET A 1 -4.46 6.61 -13.96
N LYS A 2 -3.29 6.29 -14.46
CA LYS A 2 -2.90 4.88 -14.65
C LYS A 2 -2.58 4.26 -13.30
N ALA A 3 -2.90 2.97 -13.12
CA ALA A 3 -2.66 2.26 -11.87
C ALA A 3 -1.21 2.35 -11.38
N LYS A 4 -0.24 2.26 -12.28
CA LYS A 4 1.18 2.34 -11.93
C LYS A 4 1.60 3.69 -11.32
N ASN A 5 0.83 4.75 -11.55
CA ASN A 5 1.17 6.09 -11.07
C ASN A 5 1.00 6.23 -9.55
N LYS A 6 0.29 5.31 -8.90
CA LYS A 6 0.13 5.28 -7.44
C LYS A 6 1.32 4.66 -6.71
N ILE A 7 2.22 3.99 -7.44
CA ILE A 7 3.34 3.25 -6.87
C ILE A 7 4.54 4.18 -6.73
N LEU A 8 5.03 4.36 -5.50
CA LEU A 8 6.14 5.24 -5.21
C LEU A 8 7.31 4.47 -4.60
N GLY A 9 8.52 4.71 -5.11
CA GLY A 9 9.74 4.28 -4.46
C GLY A 9 10.06 5.15 -3.24
N PRO A 10 11.13 4.82 -2.47
CA PRO A 10 11.44 5.52 -1.23
C PRO A 10 11.62 7.03 -1.37
N ARG A 11 12.31 7.50 -2.41
CA ARG A 11 12.55 8.93 -2.62
C ARG A 11 11.26 9.68 -2.96
N ALA A 12 10.48 9.12 -3.88
CA ALA A 12 9.22 9.73 -4.30
C ALA A 12 8.22 9.75 -3.15
N LEU A 13 8.19 8.70 -2.34
CA LEU A 13 7.33 8.63 -1.16
C LEU A 13 7.73 9.70 -0.14
N LYS A 14 9.02 9.83 0.15
CA LYS A 14 9.50 10.84 1.10
C LYS A 14 9.08 12.24 0.66
N LYS A 15 9.29 12.57 -0.62
CA LYS A 15 8.90 13.86 -1.19
C LYS A 15 7.39 14.08 -1.09
N PHE A 16 6.61 13.08 -1.45
CA PHE A 16 5.15 13.13 -1.38
C PHE A 16 4.66 13.42 0.04
N VAL A 17 5.20 12.71 1.03
CA VAL A 17 4.83 12.87 2.44
C VAL A 17 5.21 14.26 2.94
N GLU A 18 6.40 14.74 2.63
CA GLU A 18 6.85 16.08 3.02
C GLU A 18 5.95 17.17 2.45
N GLU A 19 5.59 17.05 1.17
CA GLU A 19 4.69 18.00 0.51
C GLU A 19 3.29 17.98 1.12
N ALA A 20 2.75 16.79 1.39
CA ALA A 20 1.44 16.65 2.01
C ALA A 20 1.40 17.28 3.40
N ARG A 21 2.46 17.09 4.18
CA ARG A 21 2.57 17.71 5.51
C ARG A 21 2.64 19.22 5.43
N ARG A 22 3.38 19.76 4.47
CA ARG A 22 3.44 21.21 4.28
C ARG A 22 2.08 21.81 3.92
N GLU A 23 1.27 21.05 3.19
CA GLU A 23 -0.08 21.47 2.80
C GLU A 23 -1.10 21.26 3.93
N GLY A 24 -0.68 20.74 5.08
CA GLY A 24 -1.59 20.48 6.20
C GLY A 24 -2.50 19.29 5.98
N ARG A 25 -2.18 18.40 5.05
CA ARG A 25 -2.99 17.21 4.75
C ARG A 25 -2.72 16.12 5.75
N LYS A 26 -3.77 15.46 6.21
CA LYS A 26 -3.67 14.35 7.15
C LYS A 26 -3.33 13.05 6.40
N ILE A 27 -2.21 12.44 6.77
CA ILE A 27 -1.72 11.20 6.16
C ILE A 27 -2.11 10.04 7.06
N VAL A 28 -2.76 9.03 6.47
CA VAL A 28 -3.05 7.76 7.13
C VAL A 28 -2.15 6.70 6.52
N PHE A 29 -1.56 5.87 7.37
CA PHE A 29 -0.69 4.79 6.93
C PHE A 29 -1.28 3.44 7.31
N THR A 30 -1.25 2.49 6.38
CA THR A 30 -1.55 1.09 6.64
C THR A 30 -0.55 0.20 5.91
N ASN A 31 -0.46 -1.06 6.31
CA ASN A 31 0.43 -2.00 5.65
C ASN A 31 -0.21 -3.39 5.60
N GLY A 32 0.31 -4.23 4.72
CA GLY A 32 -0.18 -5.59 4.57
C GLY A 32 0.43 -6.30 3.39
N CYS A 33 0.11 -7.59 3.29
CA CYS A 33 0.59 -8.45 2.19
C CYS A 33 -0.27 -8.25 0.93
N PHE A 34 -1.56 -8.14 1.09
CA PHE A 34 -2.53 -7.96 -0.02
C PHE A 34 -2.30 -8.95 -1.16
N ASP A 35 -2.07 -10.22 -0.80
CA ASP A 35 -1.73 -11.25 -1.78
C ASP A 35 -2.92 -11.64 -2.65
N ILE A 36 -4.02 -12.02 -2.00
CA ILE A 36 -5.28 -12.32 -2.68
C ILE A 36 -6.32 -11.35 -2.11
N LEU A 37 -6.69 -10.36 -2.91
CA LEU A 37 -7.65 -9.35 -2.47
C LEU A 37 -9.06 -9.89 -2.40
N HIS A 38 -9.78 -9.44 -1.40
CA HIS A 38 -11.21 -9.74 -1.22
C HIS A 38 -11.93 -8.53 -0.61
N ALA A 39 -13.25 -8.66 -0.43
CA ALA A 39 -14.08 -7.55 0.07
C ALA A 39 -13.60 -6.99 1.40
N GLY A 40 -13.06 -7.82 2.29
CA GLY A 40 -12.50 -7.37 3.56
C GLY A 40 -11.33 -6.41 3.38
N HIS A 41 -10.44 -6.66 2.43
CA HIS A 41 -9.33 -5.75 2.13
C HIS A 41 -9.85 -4.40 1.61
N VAL A 42 -10.84 -4.44 0.73
CA VAL A 42 -11.43 -3.20 0.20
C VAL A 42 -12.06 -2.38 1.33
N SER A 43 -12.80 -3.02 2.23
CA SER A 43 -13.42 -2.35 3.38
C SER A 43 -12.38 -1.69 4.28
N VAL A 44 -11.26 -2.38 4.56
CA VAL A 44 -10.17 -1.83 5.38
C VAL A 44 -9.54 -0.61 4.71
N LEU A 45 -9.29 -0.70 3.41
CA LEU A 45 -8.69 0.41 2.66
C LEU A 45 -9.63 1.62 2.59
N GLU A 46 -10.90 1.40 2.36
CA GLU A 46 -11.90 2.47 2.37
C GLU A 46 -12.00 3.14 3.74
N PHE A 47 -12.03 2.34 4.80
CA PHE A 47 -12.06 2.85 6.16
C PHE A 47 -10.82 3.70 6.46
N ALA A 48 -9.63 3.19 6.14
CA ALA A 48 -8.38 3.91 6.36
C ALA A 48 -8.36 5.22 5.56
N ARG A 49 -8.78 5.19 4.30
CA ARG A 49 -8.84 6.39 3.45
C ARG A 49 -9.78 7.44 4.03
N SER A 50 -10.86 7.02 4.66
CA SER A 50 -11.85 7.95 5.24
C SER A 50 -11.34 8.69 6.48
N LYS A 51 -10.22 8.26 7.07
CA LYS A 51 -9.68 8.85 8.30
C LYS A 51 -8.73 10.02 8.06
N GLY A 52 -8.41 10.34 6.83
CA GLY A 52 -7.54 11.45 6.50
C GLY A 52 -7.67 11.89 5.05
N ASP A 53 -6.71 12.68 4.61
CA ASP A 53 -6.71 13.24 3.26
C ASP A 53 -5.97 12.37 2.26
N VAL A 54 -5.00 11.59 2.76
CA VAL A 54 -4.14 10.72 1.94
C VAL A 54 -3.96 9.40 2.64
N LEU A 55 -4.06 8.31 1.90
CA LEU A 55 -3.74 6.97 2.40
C LEU A 55 -2.45 6.48 1.74
N VAL A 56 -1.48 6.13 2.59
CA VAL A 56 -0.24 5.47 2.16
C VAL A 56 -0.30 4.01 2.58
N VAL A 57 -0.09 3.11 1.63
CA VAL A 57 -0.12 1.66 1.86
C VAL A 57 1.29 1.11 1.72
N GLY A 58 1.82 0.53 2.80
CA GLY A 58 3.06 -0.22 2.79
C GLY A 58 2.78 -1.67 2.39
N LEU A 59 3.44 -2.14 1.35
CA LEU A 59 3.22 -3.47 0.80
C LEU A 59 4.40 -4.38 1.16
N ASN A 60 4.11 -5.54 1.77
CA ASN A 60 5.15 -6.50 2.08
C ASN A 60 5.81 -7.05 0.82
N SER A 61 7.14 -7.17 0.85
CA SER A 61 7.90 -7.80 -0.24
C SER A 61 7.55 -9.28 -0.37
N ASP A 62 7.88 -9.88 -1.51
CA ASP A 62 7.67 -11.31 -1.72
C ASP A 62 8.40 -12.14 -0.66
N ALA A 63 9.63 -11.76 -0.31
CA ALA A 63 10.40 -12.46 0.73
C ALA A 63 9.73 -12.35 2.10
N SER A 64 9.21 -11.18 2.45
CA SER A 64 8.50 -10.97 3.71
C SER A 64 7.21 -11.80 3.78
N VAL A 65 6.44 -11.84 2.68
CA VAL A 65 5.22 -12.66 2.61
C VAL A 65 5.55 -14.13 2.79
N ARG A 66 6.63 -14.59 2.15
CA ARG A 66 7.05 -15.98 2.26
C ARG A 66 7.41 -16.35 3.69
N ARG A 67 8.10 -15.46 4.41
CA ARG A 67 8.45 -15.69 5.82
C ARG A 67 7.21 -15.76 6.71
N LEU A 68 6.20 -14.93 6.45
CA LEU A 68 5.01 -14.82 7.29
C LEU A 68 3.97 -15.89 6.98
N LYS A 69 3.81 -16.26 5.71
CA LYS A 69 2.71 -17.11 5.25
C LYS A 69 3.13 -18.46 4.69
N GLY A 70 4.42 -18.71 4.53
CA GLY A 70 4.96 -20.00 4.08
C GLY A 70 5.51 -19.99 2.65
N PRO A 71 6.16 -21.10 2.25
CA PRO A 71 6.94 -21.14 1.00
C PRO A 71 6.12 -21.12 -0.28
N THR A 72 4.81 -21.39 -0.21
CA THR A 72 3.92 -21.34 -1.37
C THR A 72 3.33 -19.94 -1.61
N ARG A 73 3.67 -18.97 -0.77
CA ARG A 73 3.16 -17.59 -0.86
C ARG A 73 4.32 -16.63 -1.14
N PRO A 74 4.10 -15.50 -1.83
CA PRO A 74 2.80 -15.03 -2.30
C PRO A 74 2.34 -15.76 -3.57
N VAL A 75 1.05 -15.73 -3.82
CA VAL A 75 0.46 -16.19 -5.09
C VAL A 75 0.73 -15.16 -6.18
N ASN A 76 0.59 -13.87 -5.85
CA ASN A 76 0.88 -12.78 -6.75
C ASN A 76 2.16 -12.05 -6.31
N CYS A 77 3.04 -11.74 -7.26
CA CYS A 77 4.28 -11.04 -6.96
C CYS A 77 4.03 -9.60 -6.50
N GLN A 78 5.01 -8.99 -5.85
CA GLN A 78 4.92 -7.65 -5.31
C GLN A 78 4.46 -6.62 -6.35
N ALA A 79 5.01 -6.69 -7.56
CA ALA A 79 4.65 -5.74 -8.63
C ALA A 79 3.17 -5.82 -8.98
N ASP A 80 2.63 -7.03 -9.10
CA ASP A 80 1.22 -7.23 -9.43
C ASP A 80 0.31 -6.81 -8.27
N ARG A 81 0.70 -7.15 -7.03
CA ARG A 81 -0.06 -6.75 -5.84
C ARG A 81 -0.12 -5.22 -5.71
N ALA A 82 0.95 -4.53 -6.06
CA ALA A 82 0.99 -3.08 -6.00
C ALA A 82 0.10 -2.42 -7.05
N LEU A 83 -0.05 -3.05 -8.23
CA LEU A 83 -0.90 -2.52 -9.29
C LEU A 83 -2.39 -2.58 -8.95
N VAL A 84 -2.80 -3.59 -8.25
CA VAL A 84 -4.20 -3.75 -7.87
C VAL A 84 -4.60 -2.75 -6.79
#